data_fef9ce1c5dec9c49994996a7d9390049
#
_entry.id   fef9ce1c5dec9c49994996a7d9390049
#
_cell.length_a   1.000
_cell.length_b   1.000
_cell.length_c   1.000
_cell.angle_alpha   90.00
_cell.angle_beta   90.00
_cell.angle_gamma   90.00
#
_symmetry.space_group_name_H-M   'P 1'
#
loop_
_entity.id
_entity.type
_entity.pdbx_description
1 polymer ?
#
loop_
_entity_poly.entity_id
_entity_poly.type
_entity_poly.pdbx_seq_one_letter_code
_entity_poly.pdbx_strand_id
1 'polypeptide(L)'
;MAIGMIFNFPGGTTQQYDEIGRGLNNGQPLRSLAEWPGGGCLSHVVGATPGGLCVLDVWESAEKFQAFGEKLMPLIQQVGLKPDEPIVFPVHNFVNQ
;
A
#
# COMPACT_ATOMS: atom_id res chain seq x y z
N MET A 1 15.43 9.19 -3.82
CA MET A 1 15.89 7.86 -3.38
C MET A 1 14.69 6.96 -3.18
N ALA A 2 14.70 5.81 -3.80
CA ALA A 2 13.61 4.85 -3.65
C ALA A 2 13.62 4.26 -2.24
N ILE A 3 12.43 4.02 -1.70
CA ILE A 3 12.26 3.42 -0.39
C ILE A 3 11.41 2.15 -0.51
N GLY A 4 11.72 1.17 0.35
CA GLY A 4 10.89 -0.01 0.52
C GLY A 4 10.07 0.12 1.79
N MET A 5 8.86 -0.44 1.78
CA MET A 5 7.96 -0.35 2.93
C MET A 5 7.26 -1.68 3.14
N ILE A 6 7.20 -2.08 4.40
CA ILE A 6 6.45 -3.26 4.82
C ILE A 6 5.37 -2.80 5.80
N PHE A 7 4.13 -3.08 5.46
CA PHE A 7 2.99 -2.79 6.33
C PHE A 7 2.36 -4.09 6.79
N ASN A 8 2.11 -4.21 8.08
CA ASN A 8 1.34 -5.31 8.64
C ASN A 8 0.05 -4.77 9.23
N PHE A 9 -1.07 -5.42 8.90
CA PHE A 9 -2.39 -5.07 9.41
C PHE A 9 -2.91 -6.27 10.19
N PRO A 10 -2.66 -6.34 11.52
CA PRO A 10 -3.13 -7.48 12.30
C PRO A 10 -4.64 -7.65 12.19
N GLY A 11 -5.08 -8.87 11.92
CA GLY A 11 -6.49 -9.16 11.75
C GLY A 11 -7.11 -8.64 10.45
N GLY A 12 -6.34 -7.99 9.60
CA GLY A 12 -6.84 -7.47 8.33
C GLY A 12 -7.19 -8.57 7.34
N THR A 13 -8.10 -8.28 6.42
CA THR A 13 -8.59 -9.24 5.42
C THR A 13 -8.42 -8.70 4.02
N THR A 14 -8.34 -9.61 3.05
CA THR A 14 -8.29 -9.23 1.65
C THR A 14 -9.54 -8.48 1.21
N GLN A 15 -10.68 -8.76 1.82
CA GLN A 15 -11.92 -8.06 1.53
C GLN A 15 -11.81 -6.57 1.90
N GLN A 16 -11.25 -6.27 3.08
CA GLN A 16 -11.02 -4.89 3.50
C GLN A 16 -10.05 -4.19 2.54
N TYR A 17 -9.01 -4.91 2.11
CA TYR A 17 -8.06 -4.38 1.15
C TYR A 17 -8.75 -4.02 -0.18
N ASP A 18 -9.60 -4.91 -0.68
CA ASP A 18 -10.31 -4.67 -1.95
C ASP A 18 -11.22 -3.45 -1.86
N GLU A 19 -11.85 -3.22 -0.72
CA GLU A 19 -12.67 -2.02 -0.51
C GLU A 19 -11.84 -0.75 -0.57
N ILE A 20 -10.63 -0.76 0.01
CA ILE A 20 -9.71 0.37 -0.09
C ILE A 20 -9.35 0.63 -1.55
N GLY A 21 -9.03 -0.43 -2.29
CA GLY A 21 -8.69 -0.31 -3.71
C GLY A 21 -9.80 0.34 -4.52
N ARG A 22 -11.04 -0.04 -4.26
CA ARG A 22 -12.19 0.57 -4.93
C ARG A 22 -12.35 2.04 -4.56
N GLY A 23 -12.10 2.38 -3.30
CA GLY A 23 -12.16 3.78 -2.86
C GLY A 23 -11.10 4.64 -3.51
N LEU A 24 -9.96 4.06 -3.88
CA LEU A 24 -8.88 4.76 -4.57
C LEU A 24 -9.10 4.86 -6.08
N ASN A 25 -9.93 4.01 -6.66
CA ASN A 25 -10.06 3.87 -8.11
C ASN A 25 -11.53 3.95 -8.58
N ASN A 26 -12.27 4.91 -8.04
CA ASN A 26 -13.65 5.23 -8.44
C ASN A 26 -14.58 4.01 -8.46
N GLY A 27 -14.44 3.13 -7.47
CA GLY A 27 -15.27 1.95 -7.34
C GLY A 27 -14.79 0.73 -8.11
N GLN A 28 -13.68 0.86 -8.87
CA GLN A 28 -13.10 -0.24 -9.63
C GLN A 28 -11.90 -0.82 -8.87
N PRO A 29 -11.60 -2.12 -9.04
CA PRO A 29 -10.41 -2.70 -8.45
C PRO A 29 -9.14 -2.03 -8.96
N LEU A 30 -8.14 -1.89 -8.09
CA LEU A 30 -6.80 -1.44 -8.49
C LEU A 30 -6.03 -2.66 -9.01
N ARG A 31 -5.72 -2.68 -10.30
CA ARG A 31 -5.08 -3.82 -10.94
C ARG A 31 -3.70 -3.52 -11.50
N SER A 32 -3.35 -2.25 -11.62
CA SER A 32 -2.07 -1.87 -12.18
C SER A 32 -1.55 -0.59 -11.54
N LEU A 33 -0.24 -0.38 -11.63
CA LEU A 33 0.37 0.82 -11.11
C LEU A 33 -0.09 2.09 -11.85
N ALA A 34 -0.53 1.94 -13.09
CA ALA A 34 -1.05 3.06 -13.88
C ALA A 34 -2.32 3.64 -13.26
N GLU A 35 -3.07 2.84 -12.50
CA GLU A 35 -4.29 3.27 -11.82
C GLU A 35 -4.02 3.90 -10.45
N TRP A 36 -2.77 3.88 -9.98
CA TRP A 36 -2.39 4.36 -8.65
C TRP A 36 -2.51 5.88 -8.59
N PRO A 37 -3.23 6.44 -7.60
CA PRO A 37 -3.38 7.89 -7.51
C PRO A 37 -2.04 8.59 -7.29
N GLY A 38 -1.74 9.61 -8.08
CA GLY A 38 -0.55 10.44 -7.91
C GLY A 38 0.74 9.84 -8.41
N GLY A 39 0.77 8.58 -8.79
CA GLY A 39 2.00 7.92 -9.24
C GLY A 39 3.01 7.71 -8.12
N GLY A 40 4.21 7.34 -8.47
CA GLY A 40 5.33 7.19 -7.53
C GLY A 40 5.49 5.79 -6.94
N CYS A 41 4.49 4.93 -7.05
CA CYS A 41 4.60 3.55 -6.61
C CYS A 41 5.27 2.71 -7.71
N LEU A 42 6.37 2.07 -7.38
CA LEU A 42 7.14 1.27 -8.35
C LEU A 42 6.79 -0.20 -8.30
N SER A 43 6.34 -0.69 -7.15
CA SER A 43 5.99 -2.09 -6.96
C SER A 43 5.07 -2.22 -5.77
N HIS A 44 4.08 -3.10 -5.85
CA HIS A 44 3.10 -3.30 -4.81
C HIS A 44 2.69 -4.77 -4.76
N VAL A 45 2.77 -5.37 -3.58
CA VAL A 45 2.33 -6.74 -3.33
C VAL A 45 1.52 -6.76 -2.05
N VAL A 46 0.40 -7.43 -2.06
CA VAL A 46 -0.42 -7.66 -0.88
C VAL A 46 -0.73 -9.14 -0.76
N GLY A 47 -0.73 -9.64 0.45
CA GLY A 47 -1.09 -11.02 0.70
C GLY A 47 -1.64 -11.23 2.10
N ALA A 48 -2.36 -12.34 2.27
CA ALA A 48 -2.86 -12.75 3.57
C ALA A 48 -1.80 -13.59 4.27
N THR A 49 -1.62 -13.33 5.56
CA THR A 49 -0.72 -14.10 6.43
C THR A 49 -1.56 -14.64 7.59
N PRO A 50 -1.02 -15.60 8.37
CA PRO A 50 -1.74 -16.07 9.55
C PRO A 50 -2.15 -14.97 10.53
N GLY A 51 -1.36 -13.87 10.58
CA GLY A 51 -1.65 -12.75 11.48
C GLY A 51 -2.55 -11.68 10.89
N GLY A 52 -2.84 -11.71 9.59
CA GLY A 52 -3.64 -10.66 8.94
C GLY A 52 -3.17 -10.38 7.52
N LEU A 53 -3.10 -9.09 7.16
CA LEU A 53 -2.61 -8.66 5.85
C LEU A 53 -1.16 -8.18 5.94
N CYS A 54 -0.40 -8.43 4.89
CA CYS A 54 0.93 -7.88 4.71
C CYS A 54 1.01 -7.18 3.35
N VAL A 55 1.57 -5.98 3.32
CA VAL A 55 1.75 -5.19 2.10
C VAL A 55 3.23 -4.84 1.96
N LEU A 56 3.78 -5.07 0.77
CA LEU A 56 5.16 -4.73 0.43
C LEU A 56 5.15 -3.74 -0.72
N ASP A 57 5.70 -2.56 -0.48
CA ASP A 57 5.74 -1.50 -1.49
C ASP A 57 7.16 -1.04 -1.75
N VAL A 58 7.40 -0.63 -2.98
CA VAL A 58 8.58 0.17 -3.34
C VAL A 58 8.07 1.48 -3.93
N TRP A 59 8.56 2.60 -3.41
CA TRP A 59 8.16 3.94 -3.83
C TRP A 59 9.37 4.72 -4.30
N GLU A 60 9.16 5.65 -5.25
CA GLU A 60 10.22 6.51 -5.75
C GLU A 60 10.85 7.34 -4.65
N SER A 61 10.05 7.81 -3.70
CA SER A 61 10.51 8.67 -2.60
C SER A 61 9.51 8.64 -1.45
N ALA A 62 9.97 9.07 -0.28
CA ALA A 62 9.10 9.22 0.89
C ALA A 62 8.01 10.27 0.65
N GLU A 63 8.34 11.34 -0.06
CA GLU A 63 7.38 12.42 -0.35
C GLU A 63 6.22 11.92 -1.20
N LYS A 64 6.50 11.08 -2.21
CA LYS A 64 5.45 10.50 -3.05
C LYS A 64 4.53 9.61 -2.22
N PHE A 65 5.10 8.82 -1.33
CA PHE A 65 4.28 7.98 -0.46
C PHE A 65 3.44 8.82 0.50
N GLN A 66 4.01 9.88 1.08
CA GLN A 66 3.27 10.74 2.00
C GLN A 66 2.06 11.40 1.32
N ALA A 67 2.23 11.86 0.09
CA ALA A 67 1.13 12.44 -0.67
C ALA A 67 0.02 11.40 -0.91
N PHE A 68 0.40 10.17 -1.22
CA PHE A 68 -0.56 9.07 -1.37
C PHE A 68 -1.24 8.76 -0.04
N GLY A 69 -0.48 8.78 1.06
CA GLY A 69 -0.98 8.49 2.40
C GLY A 69 -2.14 9.39 2.82
N GLU A 70 -2.15 10.63 2.36
CA GLU A 70 -3.25 11.54 2.67
C GLU A 70 -4.57 11.05 2.09
N LYS A 71 -4.54 10.37 0.94
CA LYS A 71 -5.73 9.76 0.33
C LYS A 71 -6.04 8.41 0.94
N LEU A 72 -5.01 7.68 1.33
CA LEU A 72 -5.14 6.31 1.83
C LEU A 72 -5.69 6.23 3.25
N MET A 73 -5.21 7.10 4.15
CA MET A 73 -5.54 7.00 5.58
C MET A 73 -7.04 7.04 5.88
N PRO A 74 -7.84 7.94 5.27
CA PRO A 74 -9.28 7.93 5.53
C PRO A 74 -9.94 6.61 5.12
N LEU A 75 -9.46 5.98 4.04
CA LEU A 75 -10.02 4.71 3.58
C LEU A 75 -9.65 3.57 4.52
N ILE A 76 -8.42 3.57 5.03
CA ILE A 76 -7.98 2.58 6.03
C ILE A 76 -8.87 2.68 7.26
N GLN A 77 -9.12 3.88 7.76
CA GLN A 77 -9.98 4.09 8.93
C GLN A 77 -11.42 3.67 8.64
N GLN A 78 -11.91 3.96 7.45
CA GLN A 78 -13.29 3.66 7.06
C GLN A 78 -13.57 2.16 7.07
N VAL A 79 -12.61 1.34 6.66
CA VAL A 79 -12.79 -0.13 6.66
C VAL A 79 -12.38 -0.77 7.98
N GLY A 80 -11.88 0.01 8.94
CA GLY A 80 -11.55 -0.49 10.27
C GLY A 80 -10.19 -1.15 10.40
N LEU A 81 -9.29 -0.96 9.44
CA LEU A 81 -7.95 -1.50 9.53
C LEU A 81 -7.08 -0.64 10.44
N LYS A 82 -6.17 -1.30 11.17
CA LYS A 82 -5.19 -0.63 12.03
C LYS A 82 -3.81 -1.19 11.71
N PRO A 83 -2.97 -0.43 11.00
CA PRO A 83 -1.63 -0.91 10.69
C PRO A 83 -0.73 -0.87 11.93
N ASP A 84 0.20 -1.81 12.01
CA ASP A 84 1.35 -1.69 12.88
C ASP A 84 2.26 -0.60 12.31
N GLU A 85 3.24 -0.16 13.11
CA GLU A 85 4.22 0.79 12.62
C GLU A 85 4.95 0.17 11.41
N PRO A 86 4.97 0.85 10.25
CA PRO A 86 5.58 0.28 9.06
C PRO A 86 7.09 0.20 9.18
N ILE A 87 7.67 -0.81 8.55
CA ILE A 87 9.12 -0.91 8.39
C ILE A 87 9.47 -0.19 7.10
N VAL A 88 10.34 0.82 7.20
CA VAL A 88 10.75 1.63 6.05
C VAL A 88 12.26 1.55 5.92
N PHE A 89 12.76 1.35 4.70
CA PHE A 89 14.20 1.24 4.46
C PHE A 89 14.56 1.83 3.09
N PRO A 90 15.77 2.39 2.95
CA PRO A 90 16.23 2.82 1.63
C PRO A 90 16.51 1.58 0.77
N VAL A 91 16.11 1.66 -0.51
CA VAL A 91 16.33 0.55 -1.41
C VAL A 91 17.81 0.50 -1.80
N HIS A 92 18.43 -0.67 -1.61
CA HIS A 92 19.81 -0.92 -2.02
C HIS A 92 19.84 -1.49 -3.44
N ASN A 93 18.93 -2.41 -3.74
CA ASN A 93 18.85 -3.03 -5.06
C ASN A 93 17.38 -3.37 -5.34
N PHE A 94 16.90 -2.96 -6.51
CA PHE A 94 15.52 -3.25 -6.93
C PHE A 94 15.58 -3.87 -8.32
N VAL A 95 15.20 -5.12 -8.39
CA VAL A 95 15.19 -5.87 -9.64
C VAL A 95 13.74 -6.04 -10.06
N ASN A 96 13.44 -5.56 -11.25
CA ASN A 96 12.12 -5.66 -11.85
C ASN A 96 12.33 -6.06 -13.30
N GLN A 97 11.63 -7.09 -13.75
CA GLN A 97 11.82 -7.60 -15.11
C GLN A 97 11.66 -6.58 -16.17
#